data_c83127e6d2684ac3a45991f4bc11ad7f
#
_entry.id   c83127e6d2684ac3a45991f4bc11ad7f
#
_cell.length_a   1.000
_cell.length_b   1.000
_cell.length_c   1.000
_cell.angle_alpha   90.00
_cell.angle_beta   90.00
_cell.angle_gamma   90.00
#
_symmetry.space_group_name_H-M   'P 1'
#
loop_
_entity.id
_entity.type
_entity.pdbx_description
1 polymer ?
#
loop_
_entity_poly.entity_id
_entity_poly.type
_entity_poly.pdbx_seq_one_letter_code
_entity_poly.pdbx_strand_id
1 'polypeptide(L)'
;MVFAARQILCIEDDEETAALIAEDLQERGYVVNIAVNGHEGLNAILKSGPDLVLCDINMPDLTGFEVMESMIGLAPRHRAVPFVFLTARTDRDSELKGRRLGADDYVTKPVDFEILAAIIDARLGKGARNEIWSRQVALNERELQCLTWSARGKTSPEIATILGLSKRTVNFHVENACRKLNVSTRTEAVVKATSGRLINP
;
A
#
# COMPACT_ATOMS: atom_id res chain seq x y z
N MET A 1 14.82 -16.72 7.76
CA MET A 1 14.28 -15.36 7.99
C MET A 1 12.79 -15.50 8.19
N VAL A 2 12.29 -15.22 9.39
CA VAL A 2 10.86 -15.20 9.68
C VAL A 2 10.35 -13.90 9.06
N PHE A 3 9.53 -13.99 8.02
CA PHE A 3 8.83 -12.81 7.50
C PHE A 3 7.87 -12.33 8.60
N ALA A 4 7.88 -11.05 8.91
CA ALA A 4 6.86 -10.49 9.79
C ALA A 4 5.48 -10.82 9.19
N ALA A 5 4.60 -11.41 10.01
CA ALA A 5 3.25 -11.73 9.56
C ALA A 5 2.54 -10.43 9.15
N ARG A 6 1.82 -10.48 8.03
CA ARG A 6 1.06 -9.33 7.52
C ARG A 6 -0.09 -9.00 8.46
N GLN A 7 -0.26 -7.71 8.72
CA GLN A 7 -1.29 -7.22 9.64
C GLN A 7 -2.52 -6.76 8.86
N ILE A 8 -3.66 -7.34 9.18
CA ILE A 8 -4.97 -6.96 8.62
C ILE A 8 -5.78 -6.30 9.72
N LEU A 9 -6.37 -5.17 9.44
CA LEU A 9 -7.36 -4.53 10.28
C LEU A 9 -8.76 -4.85 9.75
N CYS A 10 -9.58 -5.50 10.57
CA CYS A 10 -10.99 -5.75 10.30
C CYS A 10 -11.84 -4.76 11.11
N ILE A 11 -12.61 -3.92 10.43
CA ILE A 11 -13.52 -2.95 11.02
C ILE A 11 -14.94 -3.44 10.76
N GLU A 12 -15.60 -3.96 11.79
CA GLU A 12 -16.88 -4.65 11.68
C GLU A 12 -17.61 -4.53 13.04
N ASP A 13 -18.84 -4.05 13.03
CA ASP A 13 -19.63 -3.86 14.25
C ASP A 13 -20.35 -5.14 14.69
N ASP A 14 -20.55 -6.11 13.80
CA ASP A 14 -21.02 -7.43 14.13
C ASP A 14 -19.90 -8.32 14.63
N GLU A 15 -19.87 -8.56 15.96
CA GLU A 15 -18.81 -9.30 16.64
C GLU A 15 -18.66 -10.75 16.10
N GLU A 16 -19.76 -11.40 15.71
CA GLU A 16 -19.73 -12.78 15.19
C GLU A 16 -19.06 -12.81 13.81
N THR A 17 -19.44 -11.91 12.92
CA THR A 17 -18.83 -11.77 11.59
C THR A 17 -17.34 -11.41 11.71
N ALA A 18 -17.00 -10.46 12.58
CA ALA A 18 -15.60 -10.08 12.82
C ALA A 18 -14.75 -11.24 13.33
N ALA A 19 -15.29 -12.03 14.27
CA ALA A 19 -14.60 -13.21 14.83
C ALA A 19 -14.36 -14.28 13.76
N LEU A 20 -15.37 -14.60 12.94
CA LEU A 20 -15.24 -15.59 11.85
C LEU A 20 -14.19 -15.17 10.81
N ILE A 21 -14.20 -13.90 10.41
CA ILE A 21 -13.18 -13.36 9.49
C ILE A 21 -11.79 -13.46 10.11
N ALA A 22 -11.67 -13.10 11.39
CA ALA A 22 -10.38 -13.12 12.08
C ALA A 22 -9.85 -14.55 12.22
N GLU A 23 -10.69 -15.52 12.56
CA GLU A 23 -10.32 -16.94 12.70
C GLU A 23 -9.77 -17.48 11.37
N ASP A 24 -10.52 -17.36 10.26
CA ASP A 24 -10.09 -17.83 8.95
C ASP A 24 -8.77 -17.20 8.50
N LEU A 25 -8.63 -15.89 8.66
CA LEU A 25 -7.40 -15.19 8.25
C LEU A 25 -6.20 -15.52 9.14
N GLN A 26 -6.41 -15.76 10.45
CA GLN A 26 -5.36 -16.21 11.37
C GLN A 26 -4.88 -17.61 11.04
N GLU A 27 -5.78 -18.52 10.67
CA GLU A 27 -5.42 -19.87 10.19
C GLU A 27 -4.56 -19.80 8.91
N ARG A 28 -4.77 -18.79 8.07
CA ARG A 28 -3.97 -18.52 6.87
C ARG A 28 -2.64 -17.80 7.17
N GLY A 29 -2.35 -17.50 8.44
CA GLY A 29 -1.08 -16.92 8.89
C GLY A 29 -1.02 -15.39 8.92
N TYR A 30 -2.15 -14.70 8.82
CA TYR A 30 -2.23 -13.25 9.02
C TYR A 30 -2.34 -12.89 10.50
N VAL A 31 -1.90 -11.69 10.86
CA VAL A 31 -2.22 -11.09 12.17
C VAL A 31 -3.43 -10.19 11.97
N VAL A 32 -4.54 -10.49 12.65
CA VAL A 32 -5.79 -9.74 12.51
C VAL A 32 -6.07 -8.92 13.75
N ASN A 33 -6.26 -7.63 13.58
CA ASN A 33 -6.76 -6.73 14.60
C ASN A 33 -8.22 -6.39 14.26
N ILE A 34 -9.11 -6.45 15.26
CA ILE A 34 -10.53 -6.12 15.10
C ILE A 34 -10.77 -4.74 15.70
N ALA A 35 -11.56 -3.92 15.02
CA ALA A 35 -12.16 -2.69 15.51
C ALA A 35 -13.68 -2.81 15.34
N VAL A 36 -14.42 -2.54 16.41
CA VAL A 36 -15.88 -2.75 16.43
C VAL A 36 -16.69 -1.55 15.92
N ASN A 37 -16.02 -0.50 15.49
CA ASN A 37 -16.64 0.69 14.90
C ASN A 37 -15.61 1.50 14.09
N GLY A 38 -16.11 2.47 13.30
CA GLY A 38 -15.24 3.29 12.45
C GLY A 38 -14.23 4.15 13.20
N HIS A 39 -14.57 4.64 14.41
CA HIS A 39 -13.66 5.46 15.23
C HIS A 39 -12.47 4.64 15.74
N GLU A 40 -12.72 3.44 16.22
CA GLU A 40 -11.65 2.51 16.60
C GLU A 40 -10.79 2.12 15.40
N GLY A 41 -11.44 1.89 14.26
CA GLY A 41 -10.77 1.61 12.99
C GLY A 41 -9.78 2.70 12.60
N LEU A 42 -10.20 3.97 12.61
CA LEU A 42 -9.33 5.11 12.32
C LEU A 42 -8.17 5.22 13.31
N ASN A 43 -8.43 5.01 14.61
CA ASN A 43 -7.39 5.01 15.63
C ASN A 43 -6.38 3.87 15.41
N ALA A 44 -6.85 2.68 15.01
CA ALA A 44 -5.99 1.55 14.70
C ALA A 44 -5.13 1.80 13.45
N ILE A 45 -5.68 2.39 12.38
CA ILE A 45 -4.93 2.79 11.18
C ILE A 45 -3.77 3.71 11.54
N LEU A 46 -4.01 4.70 12.41
CA LEU A 46 -2.99 5.67 12.81
C LEU A 46 -1.90 5.06 13.70
N LYS A 47 -2.26 4.14 14.59
CA LYS A 47 -1.35 3.56 15.59
C LYS A 47 -0.53 2.40 15.06
N SER A 48 -1.18 1.44 14.38
CA SER A 48 -0.56 0.16 14.02
C SER A 48 -0.09 0.09 12.56
N GLY A 49 -0.61 0.94 11.67
CA GLY A 49 -0.24 0.94 10.26
C GLY A 49 -0.46 -0.41 9.60
N PRO A 50 -1.71 -0.90 9.47
CA PRO A 50 -1.99 -2.22 8.91
C PRO A 50 -1.52 -2.33 7.47
N ASP A 51 -1.25 -3.56 7.02
CA ASP A 51 -0.91 -3.86 5.62
C ASP A 51 -2.16 -3.84 4.71
N LEU A 52 -3.36 -4.08 5.28
CA LEU A 52 -4.64 -4.04 4.57
C LEU A 52 -5.77 -3.74 5.56
N VAL A 53 -6.78 -3.02 5.11
CA VAL A 53 -8.02 -2.74 5.85
C VAL A 53 -9.18 -3.45 5.19
N LEU A 54 -9.92 -4.24 5.98
CA LEU A 54 -11.26 -4.73 5.67
C LEU A 54 -12.24 -3.86 6.46
N CYS A 55 -13.27 -3.34 5.83
CA CYS A 55 -14.20 -2.46 6.52
C CYS A 55 -15.65 -2.68 6.06
N ASP A 56 -16.54 -2.94 7.01
CA ASP A 56 -17.98 -2.91 6.69
C ASP A 56 -18.39 -1.49 6.28
N ILE A 57 -19.28 -1.42 5.30
CA ILE A 57 -19.86 -0.16 4.84
C ILE A 57 -20.88 0.35 5.85
N ASN A 58 -21.72 -0.54 6.38
CA ASN A 58 -22.90 -0.19 7.16
C ASN A 58 -22.66 -0.36 8.66
N MET A 59 -21.92 0.54 9.24
CA MET A 59 -21.70 0.58 10.68
C MET A 59 -22.42 1.79 11.31
N PRO A 60 -22.83 1.70 12.58
CA PRO A 60 -23.38 2.85 13.31
C PRO A 60 -22.32 3.94 13.49
N ASP A 61 -22.78 5.18 13.65
CA ASP A 61 -22.00 6.39 13.91
C ASP A 61 -21.06 6.83 12.79
N LEU A 62 -20.20 5.95 12.27
CA LEU A 62 -19.25 6.25 11.19
C LEU A 62 -19.24 5.12 10.17
N THR A 63 -19.76 5.40 8.99
CA THR A 63 -19.80 4.44 7.88
C THR A 63 -18.42 4.11 7.35
N GLY A 64 -18.25 2.95 6.72
CA GLY A 64 -16.99 2.57 6.07
C GLY A 64 -16.53 3.57 5.01
N PHE A 65 -17.44 4.26 4.33
CA PHE A 65 -17.09 5.34 3.40
C PHE A 65 -16.42 6.52 4.11
N GLU A 66 -16.96 6.95 5.26
CA GLU A 66 -16.39 8.05 6.04
C GLU A 66 -15.05 7.67 6.66
N VAL A 67 -14.87 6.39 7.04
CA VAL A 67 -13.55 5.86 7.43
C VAL A 67 -12.55 6.01 6.29
N MET A 68 -12.92 5.60 5.09
CA MET A 68 -12.05 5.70 3.91
C MET A 68 -11.76 7.14 3.53
N GLU A 69 -12.76 8.03 3.51
CA GLU A 69 -12.58 9.47 3.27
C GLU A 69 -11.60 10.09 4.26
N SER A 70 -11.75 9.75 5.56
CA SER A 70 -10.83 10.19 6.60
C SER A 70 -9.41 9.68 6.37
N MET A 71 -9.26 8.42 5.96
CA MET A 71 -7.96 7.81 5.66
C MET A 71 -7.26 8.51 4.48
N ILE A 72 -8.01 8.91 3.44
CA ILE A 72 -7.49 9.68 2.29
C ILE A 72 -6.92 11.03 2.74
N GLY A 73 -7.49 11.65 3.78
CA GLY A 73 -7.00 12.88 4.39
C GLY A 73 -5.69 12.74 5.17
N LEU A 74 -5.29 11.52 5.51
CA LEU A 74 -4.07 11.24 6.29
C LEU A 74 -2.78 11.32 5.44
N ALA A 75 -1.65 11.07 6.11
CA ALA A 75 -0.34 11.05 5.46
C ALA A 75 -0.27 10.01 4.31
N PRO A 76 0.55 10.23 3.27
CA PRO A 76 0.64 9.36 2.08
C PRO A 76 0.81 7.87 2.38
N ARG A 77 1.51 7.53 3.47
CA ARG A 77 1.71 6.13 3.92
C ARG A 77 0.39 5.41 4.21
N HIS A 78 -0.62 6.10 4.75
CA HIS A 78 -1.91 5.52 5.07
C HIS A 78 -2.79 5.36 3.85
N ARG A 79 -2.68 6.30 2.87
CA ARG A 79 -3.39 6.20 1.59
C ARG A 79 -2.95 5.02 0.73
N ALA A 80 -1.73 4.51 0.94
CA ALA A 80 -1.18 3.40 0.18
C ALA A 80 -1.62 2.02 0.72
N VAL A 81 -2.30 1.98 1.87
CA VAL A 81 -2.83 0.75 2.46
C VAL A 81 -4.05 0.32 1.66
N PRO A 82 -4.08 -0.91 1.12
CA PRO A 82 -5.25 -1.42 0.42
C PRO A 82 -6.49 -1.41 1.31
N PHE A 83 -7.61 -0.95 0.74
CA PHE A 83 -8.88 -0.82 1.44
C PHE A 83 -9.96 -1.64 0.71
N VAL A 84 -10.49 -2.65 1.39
CA VAL A 84 -11.48 -3.58 0.89
C VAL A 84 -12.77 -3.42 1.69
N PHE A 85 -13.88 -3.17 1.00
CA PHE A 85 -15.17 -3.07 1.66
C PHE A 85 -15.82 -4.45 1.84
N LEU A 86 -16.44 -4.63 3.02
CA LEU A 86 -17.43 -5.66 3.25
C LEU A 86 -18.81 -5.04 3.00
N THR A 87 -19.66 -5.65 2.17
CA THR A 87 -20.92 -5.05 1.78
C THR A 87 -22.06 -6.05 1.79
N ALA A 88 -23.22 -5.67 2.29
CA ALA A 88 -24.43 -6.43 2.07
C ALA A 88 -24.77 -6.40 0.57
N ARG A 89 -25.23 -7.53 0.05
CA ARG A 89 -25.52 -7.73 -1.38
C ARG A 89 -26.43 -6.63 -1.92
N THR A 90 -26.01 -6.00 -3.06
CA THR A 90 -26.89 -5.28 -4.00
C THR A 90 -27.06 -3.77 -3.89
N ASP A 91 -26.12 -3.00 -3.40
CA ASP A 91 -26.24 -1.57 -3.63
C ASP A 91 -25.20 -1.08 -4.66
N ARG A 92 -25.68 -1.00 -5.93
CA ARG A 92 -24.86 -0.46 -7.04
C ARG A 92 -24.37 0.96 -6.76
N ASP A 93 -25.15 1.75 -6.05
CA ASP A 93 -24.78 3.14 -5.73
C ASP A 93 -23.66 3.18 -4.70
N SER A 94 -23.70 2.30 -3.69
CA SER A 94 -22.62 2.11 -2.73
C SER A 94 -21.33 1.62 -3.41
N GLU A 95 -21.41 0.64 -4.33
CA GLU A 95 -20.26 0.19 -5.10
C GLU A 95 -19.67 1.32 -5.95
N LEU A 96 -20.50 2.10 -6.64
CA LEU A 96 -20.04 3.25 -7.43
C LEU A 96 -19.40 4.33 -6.54
N LYS A 97 -19.98 4.61 -5.36
CA LYS A 97 -19.43 5.56 -4.40
C LYS A 97 -18.04 5.14 -3.96
N GLY A 98 -17.87 3.92 -3.49
CA GLY A 98 -16.58 3.46 -3.00
C GLY A 98 -15.52 3.34 -4.10
N ARG A 99 -15.90 2.94 -5.35
CA ARG A 99 -14.97 2.97 -6.50
C ARG A 99 -14.48 4.37 -6.80
N ARG A 100 -15.35 5.40 -6.69
CA ARG A 100 -14.96 6.82 -6.85
C ARG A 100 -14.02 7.28 -5.74
N LEU A 101 -14.16 6.76 -4.53
CA LEU A 101 -13.25 7.03 -3.41
C LEU A 101 -11.91 6.29 -3.55
N GLY A 102 -11.81 5.33 -4.46
CA GLY A 102 -10.59 4.58 -4.71
C GLY A 102 -10.45 3.29 -3.93
N ALA A 103 -11.58 2.68 -3.50
CA ALA A 103 -11.56 1.35 -2.90
C ALA A 103 -10.88 0.34 -3.82
N ASP A 104 -10.06 -0.51 -3.22
CA ASP A 104 -9.29 -1.50 -3.97
C ASP A 104 -10.15 -2.69 -4.38
N ASP A 105 -11.09 -3.12 -3.53
CA ASP A 105 -11.99 -4.24 -3.81
C ASP A 105 -13.23 -4.25 -2.89
N TYR A 106 -14.11 -5.24 -3.14
CA TYR A 106 -15.36 -5.46 -2.41
C TYR A 106 -15.56 -6.95 -2.15
N VAL A 107 -16.02 -7.29 -0.97
CA VAL A 107 -16.46 -8.63 -0.58
C VAL A 107 -17.92 -8.56 -0.13
N THR A 108 -18.78 -9.36 -0.75
CA THR A 108 -20.20 -9.41 -0.39
C THR A 108 -20.43 -10.29 0.84
N LYS A 109 -21.31 -9.84 1.74
CA LYS A 109 -21.83 -10.65 2.83
C LYS A 109 -23.03 -11.53 2.34
N PRO A 110 -23.14 -12.81 2.74
CA PRO A 110 -22.23 -13.52 3.64
C PRO A 110 -20.85 -13.73 3.01
N VAL A 111 -19.80 -13.60 3.82
CA VAL A 111 -18.41 -13.63 3.36
C VAL A 111 -18.05 -15.02 2.85
N ASP A 112 -17.63 -15.09 1.59
CA ASP A 112 -16.95 -16.26 1.05
C ASP A 112 -15.45 -16.14 1.36
N PHE A 113 -14.97 -16.98 2.29
CA PHE A 113 -13.58 -16.89 2.79
C PHE A 113 -12.53 -17.22 1.71
N GLU A 114 -12.86 -18.05 0.73
CA GLU A 114 -11.93 -18.32 -0.38
C GLU A 114 -11.80 -17.11 -1.30
N ILE A 115 -12.92 -16.41 -1.58
CA ILE A 115 -12.89 -15.16 -2.34
C ILE A 115 -12.17 -14.08 -1.55
N LEU A 116 -12.44 -13.95 -0.23
CA LEU A 116 -11.77 -13.00 0.64
C LEU A 116 -10.25 -13.22 0.65
N ALA A 117 -9.81 -14.46 0.83
CA ALA A 117 -8.40 -14.80 0.81
C ALA A 117 -7.74 -14.47 -0.54
N ALA A 118 -8.38 -14.81 -1.66
CA ALA A 118 -7.87 -14.51 -2.99
C ALA A 118 -7.73 -12.99 -3.23
N ILE A 119 -8.67 -12.19 -2.74
CA ILE A 119 -8.61 -10.72 -2.81
C ILE A 119 -7.45 -10.19 -1.97
N ILE A 120 -7.32 -10.65 -0.72
CA ILE A 120 -6.24 -10.25 0.19
C ILE A 120 -4.88 -10.59 -0.42
N ASP A 121 -4.70 -11.82 -0.91
CA ASP A 121 -3.47 -12.25 -1.56
C ASP A 121 -3.14 -11.40 -2.80
N ALA A 122 -4.14 -11.08 -3.61
CA ALA A 122 -3.96 -10.22 -4.78
C ALA A 122 -3.54 -8.79 -4.39
N ARG A 123 -4.10 -8.23 -3.31
CA ARG A 123 -3.81 -6.87 -2.85
C ARG A 123 -2.48 -6.79 -2.11
N LEU A 124 -2.21 -7.71 -1.20
CA LEU A 124 -0.93 -7.82 -0.50
C LEU A 124 0.18 -8.35 -1.42
N GLY A 125 -0.14 -9.23 -2.36
CA GLY A 125 0.79 -9.75 -3.36
C GLY A 125 1.29 -8.67 -4.35
N LYS A 126 0.55 -7.59 -4.58
CA LYS A 126 1.06 -6.42 -5.30
C LYS A 126 2.21 -5.74 -4.55
N GLY A 127 2.13 -5.68 -3.22
CA GLY A 127 3.23 -5.23 -2.36
C GLY A 127 4.41 -6.19 -2.39
N ALA A 128 4.17 -7.51 -2.30
CA ALA A 128 5.22 -8.53 -2.37
C ALA A 128 5.93 -8.56 -3.73
N ARG A 129 5.22 -8.34 -4.85
CA ARG A 129 5.85 -8.19 -6.18
C ARG A 129 6.76 -6.96 -6.23
N ASN A 130 6.37 -5.86 -5.61
CA ASN A 130 7.23 -4.68 -5.50
C ASN A 130 8.44 -4.93 -4.58
N GLU A 131 8.26 -5.69 -3.48
CA GLU A 131 9.37 -6.08 -2.59
C GLU A 131 10.32 -7.09 -3.25
N ILE A 132 9.80 -8.08 -3.98
CA ILE A 132 10.61 -9.02 -4.77
C ILE A 132 11.36 -8.26 -5.85
N TRP A 133 10.70 -7.30 -6.51
CA TRP A 133 11.32 -6.50 -7.54
C TRP A 133 12.38 -5.55 -6.96
N SER A 134 12.13 -4.89 -5.82
CA SER A 134 13.12 -4.06 -5.14
C SER A 134 14.31 -4.86 -4.59
N ARG A 135 14.11 -6.15 -4.27
CA ARG A 135 15.20 -7.08 -3.90
C ARG A 135 16.00 -7.59 -5.10
N GLN A 136 15.36 -7.76 -6.27
CA GLN A 136 16.02 -8.17 -7.50
C GLN A 136 16.81 -7.03 -8.15
N VAL A 137 16.39 -5.77 -7.93
CA VAL A 137 17.08 -4.59 -8.41
C VAL A 137 17.93 -4.00 -7.27
N ALA A 138 19.12 -4.56 -7.06
CA ALA A 138 20.05 -4.06 -6.06
C ALA A 138 20.70 -2.74 -6.53
N LEU A 139 19.97 -1.63 -6.39
CA LEU A 139 20.55 -0.30 -6.51
C LEU A 139 21.45 -0.04 -5.29
N ASN A 140 22.66 0.44 -5.52
CA ASN A 140 23.54 0.85 -4.44
C ASN A 140 23.11 2.23 -3.88
N GLU A 141 23.67 2.60 -2.74
CA GLU A 141 23.33 3.84 -2.05
C GLU A 141 23.52 5.10 -2.94
N ARG A 142 24.58 5.14 -3.73
CA ARG A 142 24.86 6.26 -4.64
C ARG A 142 23.89 6.34 -5.80
N GLU A 143 23.46 5.22 -6.34
CA GLU A 143 22.42 5.14 -7.37
C GLU A 143 21.08 5.63 -6.83
N LEU A 144 20.71 5.22 -5.59
CA LEU A 144 19.50 5.68 -4.91
C LEU A 144 19.53 7.19 -4.65
N GLN A 145 20.64 7.72 -4.13
CA GLN A 145 20.82 9.16 -3.89
C GLN A 145 20.68 9.96 -5.19
N CYS A 146 21.35 9.53 -6.27
CA CYS A 146 21.27 10.21 -7.57
C CYS A 146 19.84 10.19 -8.13
N LEU A 147 19.11 9.07 -8.03
CA LEU A 147 17.72 9.00 -8.48
C LEU A 147 16.77 9.82 -7.62
N THR A 148 16.96 9.85 -6.29
CA THR A 148 16.14 10.66 -5.39
C THR A 148 16.25 12.15 -5.72
N TRP A 149 17.46 12.67 -5.92
CA TRP A 149 17.65 14.06 -6.32
C TRP A 149 17.15 14.33 -7.74
N SER A 150 17.24 13.31 -8.64
CA SER A 150 16.64 13.39 -9.97
C SER A 150 15.12 13.52 -9.91
N ALA A 151 14.47 12.77 -9.01
CA ALA A 151 13.03 12.83 -8.79
C ALA A 151 12.57 14.19 -8.26
N ARG A 152 13.45 14.89 -7.51
CA ARG A 152 13.25 16.28 -7.06
C ARG A 152 13.56 17.34 -8.13
N GLY A 153 13.75 16.93 -9.38
CA GLY A 153 14.00 17.81 -10.51
C GLY A 153 15.43 18.37 -10.61
N LYS A 154 16.40 17.84 -9.82
CA LYS A 154 17.78 18.30 -9.85
C LYS A 154 18.53 17.81 -11.08
N THR A 155 19.31 18.68 -11.69
CA THR A 155 20.22 18.37 -12.80
C THR A 155 21.49 17.67 -12.32
N SER A 156 22.22 16.99 -13.21
CA SER A 156 23.48 16.31 -12.83
C SER A 156 24.55 17.25 -12.21
N PRO A 157 24.72 18.50 -12.66
CA PRO A 157 25.62 19.45 -11.97
C PRO A 157 25.17 19.77 -10.55
N GLU A 158 23.86 20.02 -10.33
CA GLU A 158 23.33 20.31 -8.99
C GLU A 158 23.49 19.09 -8.05
N ILE A 159 23.21 17.89 -8.53
CA ILE A 159 23.41 16.66 -7.79
C ILE A 159 24.88 16.46 -7.44
N ALA A 160 25.77 16.76 -8.38
CA ALA A 160 27.22 16.69 -8.14
C ALA A 160 27.64 17.60 -6.98
N THR A 161 27.12 18.83 -6.94
CA THR A 161 27.36 19.76 -5.84
C THR A 161 26.81 19.24 -4.52
N ILE A 162 25.55 18.73 -4.51
CA ILE A 162 24.87 18.25 -3.31
C ILE A 162 25.58 17.04 -2.70
N LEU A 163 26.05 16.10 -3.55
CA LEU A 163 26.63 14.84 -3.10
C LEU A 163 28.16 14.86 -2.99
N GLY A 164 28.80 15.98 -3.32
CA GLY A 164 30.27 16.11 -3.35
C GLY A 164 30.93 15.22 -4.43
N LEU A 165 30.28 15.08 -5.59
CA LEU A 165 30.71 14.24 -6.70
C LEU A 165 31.05 15.07 -7.94
N SER A 166 31.67 14.44 -8.95
CA SER A 166 31.75 15.04 -10.28
C SER A 166 30.45 14.80 -11.06
N LYS A 167 30.13 15.71 -12.02
CA LYS A 167 29.01 15.51 -12.98
C LYS A 167 29.12 14.15 -13.70
N ARG A 168 30.34 13.75 -14.05
CA ARG A 168 30.59 12.46 -14.72
C ARG A 168 30.22 11.28 -13.82
N THR A 169 30.56 11.36 -12.54
CA THR A 169 30.22 10.33 -11.54
C THR A 169 28.72 10.23 -11.32
N VAL A 170 28.01 11.37 -11.27
CA VAL A 170 26.53 11.36 -11.17
C VAL A 170 25.91 10.69 -12.39
N ASN A 171 26.33 11.04 -13.60
CA ASN A 171 25.82 10.41 -14.81
C ASN A 171 26.09 8.89 -14.83
N PHE A 172 27.30 8.47 -14.42
CA PHE A 172 27.65 7.06 -14.28
C PHE A 172 26.70 6.30 -13.35
N HIS A 173 26.36 6.88 -12.17
CA HIS A 173 25.43 6.26 -11.24
C HIS A 173 23.99 6.20 -11.81
N VAL A 174 23.55 7.26 -12.50
CA VAL A 174 22.24 7.27 -13.15
C VAL A 174 22.16 6.24 -14.27
N GLU A 175 23.19 6.12 -15.10
CA GLU A 175 23.25 5.13 -16.19
C GLU A 175 23.28 3.69 -15.65
N ASN A 176 24.03 3.45 -14.56
CA ASN A 176 24.01 2.15 -13.89
C ASN A 176 22.63 1.82 -13.31
N ALA A 177 21.97 2.80 -12.69
CA ALA A 177 20.62 2.64 -12.22
C ALA A 177 19.63 2.35 -13.35
N CYS A 178 19.71 3.05 -14.48
CA CYS A 178 18.90 2.78 -15.67
C CYS A 178 19.09 1.34 -16.15
N ARG A 179 20.33 0.86 -16.23
CA ARG A 179 20.64 -0.52 -16.65
C ARG A 179 20.06 -1.55 -15.70
N LYS A 180 20.21 -1.36 -14.38
CA LYS A 180 19.67 -2.25 -13.36
C LYS A 180 18.14 -2.23 -13.34
N LEU A 181 17.53 -1.09 -13.61
CA LEU A 181 16.09 -0.91 -13.72
C LEU A 181 15.55 -1.37 -15.09
N ASN A 182 16.42 -1.75 -16.03
CA ASN A 182 16.04 -2.10 -17.42
C ASN A 182 15.17 -1.02 -18.08
N VAL A 183 15.68 0.20 -18.12
CA VAL A 183 15.07 1.38 -18.75
C VAL A 183 16.13 2.17 -19.51
N SER A 184 15.69 2.99 -20.48
CA SER A 184 16.58 3.71 -21.37
C SER A 184 16.86 5.15 -20.95
N THR A 185 15.98 5.75 -20.15
CA THR A 185 16.07 7.16 -19.79
C THR A 185 16.06 7.38 -18.28
N ARG A 186 16.68 8.48 -17.86
CA ARG A 186 16.66 8.95 -16.47
C ARG A 186 15.24 9.14 -15.93
N THR A 187 14.34 9.70 -16.75
CA THR A 187 12.94 9.92 -16.37
C THR A 187 12.24 8.59 -16.13
N GLU A 188 12.40 7.62 -16.99
CA GLU A 188 11.87 6.26 -16.79
C GLU A 188 12.45 5.61 -15.54
N ALA A 189 13.76 5.81 -15.26
CA ALA A 189 14.39 5.29 -14.06
C ALA A 189 13.78 5.89 -12.79
N VAL A 190 13.54 7.20 -12.79
CA VAL A 190 12.87 7.90 -11.68
C VAL A 190 11.45 7.37 -11.48
N VAL A 191 10.63 7.32 -12.54
CA VAL A 191 9.25 6.81 -12.47
C VAL A 191 9.23 5.37 -11.94
N LYS A 192 10.10 4.52 -12.48
CA LYS A 192 10.16 3.10 -12.10
C LYS A 192 10.65 2.91 -10.66
N ALA A 193 11.64 3.69 -10.22
CA ALA A 193 12.15 3.65 -8.86
C ALA A 193 11.14 4.19 -7.83
N THR A 194 10.37 5.22 -8.17
CA THR A 194 9.30 5.77 -7.32
C THR A 194 8.13 4.79 -7.23
N SER A 195 7.67 4.24 -8.36
CA SER A 195 6.59 3.25 -8.40
C SER A 195 6.96 1.96 -7.66
N GLY A 196 8.24 1.55 -7.73
CA GLY A 196 8.80 0.41 -7.00
C GLY A 196 9.17 0.71 -5.54
N ARG A 197 8.87 1.91 -5.03
CA ARG A 197 9.21 2.37 -3.66
C ARG A 197 10.70 2.25 -3.31
N LEU A 198 11.58 2.25 -4.33
CA LEU A 198 13.02 2.26 -4.11
C LEU A 198 13.53 3.63 -3.65
N ILE A 199 12.85 4.69 -4.08
CA ILE A 199 13.11 6.08 -3.67
C ILE A 199 11.80 6.75 -3.23
N ASN A 200 11.96 7.70 -2.33
CA ASN A 200 10.89 8.60 -1.89
C ASN A 200 11.35 10.04 -2.16
N PRO A 201 10.81 10.70 -3.23
CA PRO A 201 11.20 12.05 -3.63
C PRO A 201 10.84 13.14 -2.62
#